data_050f81d9854eb1dd0019d8580c10375d
#
_entry.id   050f81d9854eb1dd0019d8580c10375d
#
_cell.length_a   1.000
_cell.length_b   1.000
_cell.length_c   1.000
_cell.angle_alpha   90.00
_cell.angle_beta   90.00
_cell.angle_gamma   90.00
#
_symmetry.space_group_name_H-M   'P 1'
#
loop_
_entity.id
_entity.type
_entity.pdbx_description
1 polymer ?
#
loop_
_entity_poly.entity_id
_entity_poly.type
_entity_poly.pdbx_seq_one_letter_code
_entity_poly.pdbx_strand_id
1 'polypeptide(L)' 'MASQGWCADRLVDWVKKNPNKGAKDAKEKLQGDYGIKLKYSKAWCGLKVALQQVHGKYSESF' A
#
# COMPACT_ATOMS: atom_id res chain seq x y z
N MET A 1 3.68 -10.99 10.93
CA MET A 1 2.70 -10.00 11.25
C MET A 1 2.71 -8.88 10.24
N ALA A 2 1.59 -8.58 9.68
CA ALA A 2 1.54 -7.56 8.64
C ALA A 2 1.45 -6.19 9.26
N SER A 3 2.50 -5.43 9.20
CA SER A 3 2.49 -4.09 9.73
C SER A 3 2.33 -3.11 8.60
N GLN A 4 2.17 -1.87 8.96
CA GLN A 4 2.01 -0.83 7.97
C GLN A 4 3.21 -0.76 7.03
N GLY A 5 4.40 -0.90 7.59
CA GLY A 5 5.61 -0.89 6.77
C GLY A 5 5.68 -2.09 5.84
N TRP A 6 5.25 -3.26 6.34
CA TRP A 6 5.24 -4.46 5.52
C TRP A 6 4.29 -4.29 4.34
N CYS A 7 3.11 -3.75 4.61
CA CYS A 7 2.14 -3.55 3.54
C CYS A 7 2.68 -2.59 2.49
N ALA A 8 3.30 -1.51 2.93
CA ALA A 8 3.84 -0.53 2.01
C ALA A 8 4.93 -1.15 1.15
N ASP A 9 5.79 -1.94 1.78
CA ASP A 9 6.88 -2.56 1.06
C ASP A 9 6.35 -3.49 -0.03
N ARG A 10 5.30 -4.25 0.27
CA ARG A 10 4.73 -5.15 -0.71
C ARG A 10 4.02 -4.37 -1.82
N LEU A 11 3.47 -3.20 -1.48
CA LEU A 11 2.68 -2.46 -2.45
C LEU A 11 3.47 -1.52 -3.34
N VAL A 12 4.69 -1.21 -2.96
CA VAL A 12 5.49 -0.24 -3.72
C VAL A 12 5.60 -0.61 -5.20
N ASP A 13 6.04 -1.83 -5.49
CA ASP A 13 6.17 -2.24 -6.87
C ASP A 13 4.82 -2.29 -7.57
N TRP A 14 3.82 -2.79 -6.87
CA TRP A 14 2.49 -2.90 -7.45
C TRP A 14 1.94 -1.51 -7.80
N VAL A 15 2.16 -0.55 -6.92
CA VAL A 15 1.69 0.80 -7.14
C VAL A 15 2.41 1.44 -8.32
N LYS A 16 3.69 1.15 -8.47
CA LYS A 16 4.43 1.69 -9.60
C LYS A 16 3.83 1.24 -10.92
N LYS A 17 3.34 0.01 -10.97
CA LYS A 17 2.76 -0.51 -12.19
C LYS A 17 1.29 -0.14 -12.32
N ASN A 18 0.63 0.12 -11.19
CA ASN A 18 -0.79 0.41 -11.22
C ASN A 18 -1.09 1.66 -10.40
N PRO A 19 -0.66 2.81 -10.84
CA PRO A 19 -0.83 4.04 -10.05
C PRO A 19 -2.28 4.47 -9.89
N ASN A 20 -3.16 3.94 -10.72
CA ASN A 20 -4.55 4.32 -10.63
C ASN A 20 -5.36 3.46 -9.67
N LYS A 21 -4.75 2.49 -9.06
CA LYS A 21 -5.47 1.62 -8.14
C LYS A 21 -5.65 2.28 -6.79
N GLY A 22 -6.72 1.92 -6.12
CA GLY A 22 -7.02 2.49 -4.81
C GLY A 22 -6.77 1.53 -3.69
N ALA A 23 -7.15 1.94 -2.49
CA ALA A 23 -6.93 1.11 -1.31
C ALA A 23 -7.71 -0.19 -1.38
N LYS A 24 -8.87 -0.16 -1.99
CA LYS A 24 -9.67 -1.37 -2.11
C LYS A 24 -8.93 -2.41 -2.94
N ASP A 25 -8.35 -1.97 -4.04
CA ASP A 25 -7.60 -2.87 -4.89
C ASP A 25 -6.36 -3.38 -4.16
N ALA A 26 -5.69 -2.51 -3.43
CA ALA A 26 -4.51 -2.91 -2.68
C ALA A 26 -4.88 -3.97 -1.63
N LYS A 27 -6.02 -3.75 -0.97
CA LYS A 27 -6.47 -4.71 0.04
C LYS A 27 -6.70 -6.07 -0.59
N GLU A 28 -7.41 -6.09 -1.71
CA GLU A 28 -7.72 -7.35 -2.37
C GLU A 28 -6.46 -8.03 -2.89
N LYS A 29 -5.53 -7.23 -3.39
CA LYS A 29 -4.30 -7.80 -3.89
C LYS A 29 -3.53 -8.50 -2.77
N LEU A 30 -3.39 -7.83 -1.63
CA LEU A 30 -2.65 -8.42 -0.52
C LEU A 30 -3.36 -9.65 0.03
N GLN A 31 -4.69 -9.59 0.12
CA GLN A 31 -5.41 -10.73 0.62
C GLN A 31 -5.30 -11.92 -0.35
N GLY A 32 -5.36 -11.65 -1.63
CA GLY A 32 -5.26 -12.71 -2.61
C GLY A 32 -3.87 -13.30 -2.71
N ASP A 33 -2.86 -12.44 -2.69
CA ASP A 33 -1.49 -12.92 -2.84
C ASP A 33 -0.99 -13.65 -1.60
N TYR A 34 -1.36 -13.15 -0.43
CA TYR A 34 -0.79 -13.69 0.79
C TYR A 34 -1.80 -14.43 1.66
N GLY A 35 -3.03 -14.45 1.25
CA GLY A 35 -4.05 -15.19 1.99
C GLY A 35 -4.27 -14.68 3.39
N ILE A 36 -4.14 -13.38 3.61
CA ILE A 36 -4.30 -12.82 4.93
C ILE A 36 -5.55 -11.98 5.01
N LYS A 37 -6.05 -11.77 6.21
CA LYS A 37 -7.18 -10.91 6.40
C LYS A 37 -6.66 -9.53 6.69
N LEU A 38 -7.05 -8.58 5.91
CA LEU A 38 -6.53 -7.23 6.03
C LEU A 38 -7.67 -6.25 6.12
N LYS A 39 -7.61 -5.32 7.05
CA LYS A 39 -8.64 -4.32 7.18
C LYS A 39 -8.42 -3.23 6.13
N TYR A 40 -9.50 -2.62 5.73
CA TYR A 40 -9.43 -1.56 4.72
C TYR A 40 -8.51 -0.42 5.18
N SER A 41 -8.65 0.01 6.42
CA SER A 41 -7.83 1.11 6.89
C SER A 41 -6.36 0.75 6.90
N LYS A 42 -6.04 -0.49 7.23
CA LYS A 42 -4.66 -0.92 7.21
C LYS A 42 -4.11 -0.89 5.79
N ALA A 43 -4.90 -1.36 4.83
CA ALA A 43 -4.47 -1.34 3.44
C ALA A 43 -4.33 0.09 2.95
N TRP A 44 -5.22 0.97 3.37
CA TRP A 44 -5.17 2.36 2.97
C TRP A 44 -3.89 3.03 3.48
N CYS A 45 -3.56 2.78 4.74
CA CYS A 45 -2.35 3.33 5.30
C CYS A 45 -1.11 2.82 4.57
N GLY A 46 -1.08 1.52 4.30
CA GLY A 46 0.03 0.95 3.56
C GLY A 46 0.15 1.54 2.17
N LEU A 47 -0.99 1.74 1.52
CA LEU A 47 -0.99 2.31 0.18
C LEU A 47 -0.47 3.74 0.21
N LYS A 48 -0.87 4.52 1.21
CA LYS A 48 -0.40 5.89 1.31
C LYS A 48 1.12 5.93 1.47
N VAL A 49 1.65 5.09 2.33
CA VAL A 49 3.08 5.06 2.55
C VAL A 49 3.80 4.62 1.26
N ALA A 50 3.24 3.62 0.57
CA ALA A 50 3.83 3.16 -0.66
C ALA A 50 3.85 4.26 -1.71
N LEU A 51 2.76 5.01 -1.80
CA LEU A 51 2.71 6.11 -2.75
C LEU A 51 3.76 7.16 -2.45
N GLN A 52 3.97 7.46 -1.19
CA GLN A 52 4.99 8.41 -0.81
C GLN A 52 6.37 7.93 -1.22
N GLN A 53 6.63 6.65 -1.04
CA GLN A 53 7.91 6.09 -1.41
C GLN A 53 8.09 6.11 -2.92
N VAL A 54 7.04 5.82 -3.65
CA VAL A 54 7.12 5.80 -5.11
C VAL A 54 7.40 7.20 -5.64
N HIS A 55 6.72 8.20 -5.07
CA HIS A 55 6.95 9.55 -5.52
C HIS A 55 8.29 10.09 -5.04
N GLY A 56 8.85 9.47 -4.06
CA GLY A 56 10.16 9.85 -3.60
C GLY A 56 10.24 11.19 -2.92
N LYS A 57 9.12 11.85 -2.74
CA LYS A 57 9.17 13.09 -2.12
C LYS A 57 8.28 13.15 -0.98
N TYR A 58 8.74 13.40 0.16
CA TYR A 58 7.99 13.41 1.28
C TYR A 58 7.73 14.75 1.60
N SER A 59 6.77 15.24 1.28
CA SER A 59 6.53 16.57 1.48
C SER A 59 6.22 16.86 2.82
N GLU A 60 7.04 17.14 3.54
CA GLU A 60 6.78 17.39 4.83
C GLU A 60 6.13 18.64 5.00
N SER A 61 5.81 19.21 4.03
CA SER A 61 5.26 20.44 4.23
C SER A 61 3.87 20.29 4.56
N PHE A 62 3.46 20.25 5.49
CA PHE A 62 2.09 20.38 5.81
C PHE A 62 1.99 20.48 7.20
#